data_8006645a73e0c2093829ef38af498c60
#
_entry.id   8006645a73e0c2093829ef38af498c60
#
_cell.length_a   1.000
_cell.length_b   1.000
_cell.length_c   1.000
_cell.angle_alpha   90.00
_cell.angle_beta   90.00
_cell.angle_gamma   90.00
#
_symmetry.space_group_name_H-M   'P 1'
#
loop_
_entity.id
_entity.type
_entity.pdbx_description
1 polymer ?
#
loop_
_entity_poly.entity_id
_entity_poly.type
_entity_poly.pdbx_seq_one_letter_code
_entity_poly.pdbx_strand_id
1 'polypeptide(L)'
;MRAQTGALIAQGLRKSFGATEVVSGVNLAVATGECFGLLGPNGAGKTTTLKLCLGLTEPDGGEIHLLGEPVPRRAREARRRVGVVPQFDNLDPDFTVAENLIVYGRYFGLRSAQIAARVPGLLDFAGLAGRERSKINTLSGGMKRRLTLARALVNDPQLVFMDEPTTGLDPQARHLIWERLRRLTQEGKTLVLTTHFMEEAERLCDRLAIMDHGRIIAEGSPRALIAEHIEPHVVEVHGPGFEAWMDVARSLCPRVERAGDTVFCYVDETGPLLANLKGHRELSYLHRQASLEDVFLKLTGRDLRD
;
A
#
# COMPACT_ATOMS: atom_id res chain seq x y z
N MET A 1 -16.23 -1.33 -28.73
CA MET A 1 -15.54 -1.50 -27.43
C MET A 1 -14.15 -0.86 -27.56
N ARG A 2 -13.92 0.29 -26.90
CA ARG A 2 -12.57 0.86 -26.80
C ARG A 2 -11.75 -0.08 -25.90
N ALA A 3 -10.62 -0.59 -26.41
CA ALA A 3 -9.67 -1.34 -25.61
C ALA A 3 -9.31 -0.47 -24.39
N GLN A 4 -9.64 -0.92 -23.17
CA GLN A 4 -9.20 -0.27 -21.97
C GLN A 4 -7.67 -0.44 -21.90
N THR A 5 -6.96 0.63 -22.20
CA THR A 5 -5.49 0.70 -22.17
C THR A 5 -5.04 0.93 -20.72
N GLY A 6 -5.07 -0.11 -19.90
CA GLY A 6 -4.55 -0.10 -18.53
C GLY A 6 -3.31 -1.00 -18.40
N ALA A 7 -2.45 -0.70 -17.44
CA ALA A 7 -1.32 -1.57 -17.10
C ALA A 7 -1.79 -2.89 -16.45
N LEU A 8 -2.90 -2.83 -15.70
CA LEU A 8 -3.57 -3.99 -15.11
C LEU A 8 -5.09 -3.80 -15.23
N ILE A 9 -5.78 -4.83 -15.70
CA ILE A 9 -7.24 -4.90 -15.71
C ILE A 9 -7.62 -6.25 -15.14
N ALA A 10 -8.48 -6.27 -14.14
CA ALA A 10 -9.05 -7.47 -13.56
C ALA A 10 -10.57 -7.28 -13.39
N GLN A 11 -11.37 -8.28 -13.78
CA GLN A 11 -12.82 -8.19 -13.75
C GLN A 11 -13.42 -9.44 -13.10
N GLY A 12 -14.24 -9.22 -12.07
CA GLY A 12 -14.99 -10.27 -11.39
C GLY A 12 -14.11 -11.36 -10.76
N LEU A 13 -12.92 -11.00 -10.26
CA LEU A 13 -11.98 -11.98 -9.71
C LEU A 13 -12.59 -12.72 -8.52
N ARG A 14 -12.46 -14.06 -8.55
CA ARG A 14 -12.87 -14.93 -7.45
C ARG A 14 -11.75 -15.91 -7.12
N LYS A 15 -11.59 -16.19 -5.82
CA LYS A 15 -10.67 -17.21 -5.33
C LYS A 15 -11.12 -17.74 -3.98
N SER A 16 -11.20 -19.08 -3.91
CA SER A 16 -11.46 -19.80 -2.67
C SER A 16 -10.30 -20.74 -2.33
N PHE A 17 -10.09 -20.94 -1.05
CA PHE A 17 -9.21 -21.98 -0.51
C PHE A 17 -10.03 -22.86 0.43
N GLY A 18 -10.28 -24.11 0.02
CA GLY A 18 -11.24 -24.96 0.70
C GLY A 18 -12.65 -24.35 0.67
N ALA A 19 -13.27 -24.18 1.84
CA ALA A 19 -14.60 -23.59 1.98
C ALA A 19 -14.59 -22.04 2.09
N THR A 20 -13.41 -21.40 2.15
CA THR A 20 -13.30 -19.96 2.38
C THR A 20 -13.07 -19.21 1.07
N GLU A 21 -14.03 -18.35 0.67
CA GLU A 21 -13.85 -17.41 -0.44
C GLU A 21 -13.01 -16.21 0.05
N VAL A 22 -11.77 -16.11 -0.45
CA VAL A 22 -10.79 -15.10 -0.04
C VAL A 22 -10.81 -13.88 -0.96
N VAL A 23 -11.24 -14.07 -2.22
CA VAL A 23 -11.44 -12.97 -3.19
C VAL A 23 -12.81 -13.17 -3.83
N SER A 24 -13.69 -12.20 -3.72
CA SER A 24 -15.11 -12.31 -4.05
C SER A 24 -15.55 -11.17 -5.00
N GLY A 25 -15.39 -11.40 -6.32
CA GLY A 25 -15.88 -10.50 -7.34
C GLY A 25 -15.08 -9.19 -7.46
N VAL A 26 -13.77 -9.23 -7.21
CA VAL A 26 -12.90 -8.04 -7.26
C VAL A 26 -12.71 -7.54 -8.68
N ASN A 27 -12.88 -6.23 -8.88
CA ASN A 27 -12.59 -5.50 -10.11
C ASN A 27 -11.46 -4.51 -9.85
N LEU A 28 -10.46 -4.46 -10.74
CA LEU A 28 -9.33 -3.52 -10.66
C LEU A 28 -9.02 -2.98 -12.05
N ALA A 29 -8.73 -1.69 -12.13
CA ALA A 29 -8.24 -1.05 -13.34
C ALA A 29 -7.14 -0.06 -12.96
N VAL A 30 -5.89 -0.37 -13.33
CA VAL A 30 -4.71 0.46 -13.06
C VAL A 30 -4.22 1.07 -14.34
N ALA A 31 -4.11 2.39 -14.37
CA ALA A 31 -3.58 3.13 -15.51
C ALA A 31 -2.04 2.99 -15.60
N THR A 32 -1.50 3.23 -16.79
CA THR A 32 -0.04 3.29 -16.96
C THR A 32 0.51 4.55 -16.30
N GLY A 33 1.61 4.40 -15.53
CA GLY A 33 2.23 5.49 -14.78
C GLY A 33 1.55 5.84 -13.45
N GLU A 34 0.51 5.09 -13.05
CA GLU A 34 -0.24 5.28 -11.81
C GLU A 34 0.40 4.51 -10.66
N CYS A 35 0.38 5.07 -9.46
CA CYS A 35 0.59 4.34 -8.22
C CYS A 35 -0.76 3.95 -7.62
N PHE A 36 -1.12 2.67 -7.68
CA PHE A 36 -2.38 2.13 -7.19
C PHE A 36 -2.18 1.30 -5.92
N GLY A 37 -2.98 1.57 -4.88
CA GLY A 37 -2.94 0.89 -3.59
C GLY A 37 -4.09 -0.10 -3.40
N LEU A 38 -3.80 -1.26 -2.80
CA LEU A 38 -4.80 -2.12 -2.16
C LEU A 38 -4.63 -1.98 -0.64
N LEU A 39 -5.51 -1.20 -0.02
CA LEU A 39 -5.52 -0.95 1.42
C LEU A 39 -6.50 -1.90 2.10
N GLY A 40 -6.15 -2.44 3.25
CA GLY A 40 -7.06 -3.29 4.02
C GLY A 40 -6.37 -4.03 5.15
N PRO A 41 -7.13 -4.64 6.07
CA PRO A 41 -6.56 -5.38 7.19
C PRO A 41 -5.89 -6.69 6.74
N ASN A 42 -5.19 -7.32 7.68
CA ASN A 42 -4.66 -8.67 7.45
C ASN A 42 -5.82 -9.65 7.19
N GLY A 43 -5.64 -10.51 6.19
CA GLY A 43 -6.70 -11.44 5.78
C GLY A 43 -7.76 -10.86 4.83
N ALA A 44 -7.70 -9.57 4.47
CA ALA A 44 -8.67 -8.98 3.52
C ALA A 44 -8.61 -9.54 2.09
N GLY A 45 -7.57 -10.30 1.73
CA GLY A 45 -7.41 -10.88 0.39
C GLY A 45 -6.40 -10.14 -0.51
N LYS A 46 -5.72 -9.11 -0.02
CA LYS A 46 -4.76 -8.26 -0.78
C LYS A 46 -3.66 -9.06 -1.48
N THR A 47 -2.86 -9.81 -0.71
CA THR A 47 -1.78 -10.66 -1.24
C THR A 47 -2.30 -11.72 -2.22
N THR A 48 -3.48 -12.30 -1.97
CA THR A 48 -4.11 -13.26 -2.88
C THR A 48 -4.48 -12.58 -4.20
N THR A 49 -5.09 -11.40 -4.16
CA THR A 49 -5.43 -10.61 -5.35
C THR A 49 -4.17 -10.29 -6.16
N LEU A 50 -3.07 -9.88 -5.51
CA LEU A 50 -1.77 -9.67 -6.15
C LEU A 50 -1.26 -10.93 -6.85
N LYS A 51 -1.31 -12.09 -6.19
CA LYS A 51 -0.88 -13.38 -6.75
C LYS A 51 -1.73 -13.80 -7.95
N LEU A 52 -3.04 -13.53 -7.93
CA LEU A 52 -3.93 -13.75 -9.07
C LEU A 52 -3.51 -12.89 -10.26
N CYS A 53 -3.31 -11.56 -10.05
CA CYS A 53 -2.89 -10.63 -11.09
C CYS A 53 -1.54 -11.01 -11.71
N LEU A 54 -0.63 -11.58 -10.93
CA LEU A 54 0.67 -12.09 -11.41
C LEU A 54 0.59 -13.47 -12.09
N GLY A 55 -0.55 -14.15 -12.04
CA GLY A 55 -0.69 -15.53 -12.49
C GLY A 55 0.17 -16.52 -11.71
N LEU A 56 0.38 -16.26 -10.42
CA LEU A 56 1.03 -17.16 -9.47
C LEU A 56 0.02 -18.08 -8.77
N THR A 57 -1.25 -17.71 -8.85
CA THR A 57 -2.40 -18.49 -8.38
C THR A 57 -3.46 -18.40 -9.47
N GLU A 58 -4.11 -19.51 -9.79
CA GLU A 58 -5.22 -19.52 -10.75
C GLU A 58 -6.50 -18.98 -10.11
N PRO A 59 -7.22 -18.06 -10.77
CA PRO A 59 -8.52 -17.63 -10.30
C PRO A 59 -9.57 -18.73 -10.48
N ASP A 60 -10.56 -18.76 -9.60
CA ASP A 60 -11.74 -19.65 -9.74
C ASP A 60 -12.79 -19.00 -10.66
N GLY A 61 -12.68 -17.69 -10.92
CA GLY A 61 -13.51 -16.92 -11.83
C GLY A 61 -12.95 -15.53 -12.09
N GLY A 62 -13.48 -14.91 -13.15
CA GLY A 62 -13.05 -13.60 -13.61
C GLY A 62 -11.96 -13.64 -14.67
N GLU A 63 -11.57 -12.46 -15.13
CA GLU A 63 -10.58 -12.28 -16.20
C GLU A 63 -9.50 -11.27 -15.76
N ILE A 64 -8.27 -11.50 -16.23
CA ILE A 64 -7.12 -10.63 -15.92
C ILE A 64 -6.35 -10.35 -17.20
N HIS A 65 -6.03 -9.07 -17.41
CA HIS A 65 -5.07 -8.62 -18.40
C HIS A 65 -3.96 -7.82 -17.72
N LEU A 66 -2.73 -8.29 -17.85
CA LEU A 66 -1.53 -7.65 -17.30
C LEU A 66 -0.62 -7.19 -18.44
N LEU A 67 -0.44 -5.87 -18.56
CA LEU A 67 0.30 -5.25 -19.66
C LEU A 67 -0.19 -5.73 -21.05
N GLY A 68 -1.51 -5.91 -21.18
CA GLY A 68 -2.18 -6.38 -22.39
C GLY A 68 -2.19 -7.90 -22.59
N GLU A 69 -1.49 -8.65 -21.74
CA GLU A 69 -1.43 -10.11 -21.83
C GLU A 69 -2.50 -10.79 -20.96
N PRO A 70 -3.25 -11.78 -21.47
CA PRO A 70 -4.23 -12.51 -20.68
C PRO A 70 -3.54 -13.42 -19.65
N VAL A 71 -3.92 -13.28 -18.37
CA VAL A 71 -3.42 -14.07 -17.24
C VAL A 71 -4.52 -15.06 -16.82
N PRO A 72 -4.21 -16.34 -16.54
CA PRO A 72 -2.88 -16.94 -16.41
C PRO A 72 -2.23 -17.40 -17.73
N ARG A 73 -2.96 -17.43 -18.85
CA ARG A 73 -2.50 -18.05 -20.11
C ARG A 73 -1.14 -17.56 -20.59
N ARG A 74 -0.90 -16.25 -20.54
CA ARG A 74 0.36 -15.59 -20.95
C ARG A 74 1.06 -14.86 -19.81
N ALA A 75 0.89 -15.34 -18.60
CA ALA A 75 1.48 -14.73 -17.40
C ALA A 75 3.02 -14.65 -17.48
N ARG A 76 3.68 -15.62 -18.11
CA ARG A 76 5.14 -15.62 -18.26
C ARG A 76 5.64 -14.46 -19.12
N GLU A 77 4.94 -14.16 -20.20
CA GLU A 77 5.22 -13.04 -21.10
C GLU A 77 5.01 -11.71 -20.38
N ALA A 78 3.89 -11.56 -19.69
CA ALA A 78 3.60 -10.37 -18.88
C ALA A 78 4.70 -10.14 -17.83
N ARG A 79 5.06 -11.17 -17.04
CA ARG A 79 6.06 -11.08 -15.97
C ARG A 79 7.46 -10.68 -16.42
N ARG A 80 7.82 -10.83 -17.71
CA ARG A 80 9.10 -10.32 -18.23
C ARG A 80 9.24 -8.80 -18.11
N ARG A 81 8.09 -8.09 -18.08
CA ARG A 81 8.00 -6.62 -17.99
C ARG A 81 7.54 -6.15 -16.61
N VAL A 82 7.53 -7.05 -15.62
CA VAL A 82 7.06 -6.80 -14.26
C VAL A 82 8.19 -6.98 -13.27
N GLY A 83 8.25 -6.09 -12.28
CA GLY A 83 9.04 -6.26 -11.06
C GLY A 83 8.14 -6.74 -9.92
N VAL A 84 8.67 -7.56 -9.02
CA VAL A 84 7.92 -8.04 -7.86
C VAL A 84 8.76 -7.89 -6.60
N VAL A 85 8.19 -7.19 -5.62
CA VAL A 85 8.73 -7.05 -4.26
C VAL A 85 7.83 -7.85 -3.33
N PRO A 86 8.24 -9.02 -2.86
CA PRO A 86 7.43 -9.83 -1.95
C PRO A 86 7.41 -9.24 -0.55
N GLN A 87 6.45 -9.68 0.27
CA GLN A 87 6.31 -9.26 1.67
C GLN A 87 7.57 -9.59 2.49
N PHE A 88 8.11 -10.80 2.34
CA PHE A 88 9.35 -11.22 2.98
C PHE A 88 10.53 -11.10 2.03
N ASP A 89 11.68 -10.68 2.56
CA ASP A 89 12.90 -10.63 1.78
C ASP A 89 13.32 -12.04 1.38
N ASN A 90 13.57 -12.23 0.09
CA ASN A 90 14.01 -13.48 -0.51
C ASN A 90 15.38 -13.32 -1.19
N LEU A 91 16.25 -12.52 -0.56
CA LEU A 91 17.65 -12.39 -0.96
C LEU A 91 18.41 -13.67 -0.64
N ASP A 92 19.30 -14.07 -1.55
CA ASP A 92 20.14 -15.23 -1.32
C ASP A 92 21.29 -14.86 -0.36
N PRO A 93 21.38 -15.49 0.83
CA PRO A 93 22.38 -15.15 1.83
C PRO A 93 23.81 -15.55 1.42
N ASP A 94 23.98 -16.49 0.50
CA ASP A 94 25.28 -16.96 0.04
C ASP A 94 25.92 -15.98 -0.95
N PHE A 95 25.10 -15.13 -1.57
CA PHE A 95 25.56 -14.10 -2.51
C PHE A 95 25.89 -12.78 -1.80
N THR A 96 26.71 -12.00 -2.45
CA THR A 96 26.92 -10.59 -2.14
C THR A 96 25.75 -9.73 -2.64
N VAL A 97 25.74 -8.46 -2.26
CA VAL A 97 24.77 -7.46 -2.73
C VAL A 97 24.73 -7.42 -4.26
N ALA A 98 25.88 -7.29 -4.92
CA ALA A 98 25.95 -7.26 -6.40
C ALA A 98 25.53 -8.58 -7.03
N GLU A 99 25.96 -9.72 -6.47
CA GLU A 99 25.61 -11.05 -6.99
C GLU A 99 24.11 -11.31 -6.94
N ASN A 100 23.39 -10.86 -5.91
CA ASN A 100 21.93 -10.93 -5.86
C ASN A 100 21.26 -10.22 -7.04
N LEU A 101 21.78 -9.05 -7.43
CA LEU A 101 21.28 -8.33 -8.60
C LEU A 101 21.64 -9.04 -9.92
N ILE A 102 22.88 -9.53 -10.03
CA ILE A 102 23.40 -10.19 -11.22
C ILE A 102 22.63 -11.49 -11.50
N VAL A 103 22.49 -12.35 -10.50
CA VAL A 103 21.80 -13.64 -10.65
C VAL A 103 20.34 -13.42 -11.00
N TYR A 104 19.68 -12.46 -10.34
CA TYR A 104 18.28 -12.13 -10.64
C TYR A 104 18.10 -11.59 -12.07
N GLY A 105 19.03 -10.75 -12.55
CA GLY A 105 19.03 -10.28 -13.94
C GLY A 105 19.15 -11.43 -14.94
N ARG A 106 19.91 -12.48 -14.63
CA ARG A 106 20.03 -13.68 -15.49
C ARG A 106 18.71 -14.46 -15.59
N TYR A 107 17.90 -14.52 -14.52
CA TYR A 107 16.55 -15.13 -14.59
C TYR A 107 15.62 -14.42 -15.58
N PHE A 108 15.82 -13.13 -15.84
CA PHE A 108 15.12 -12.39 -16.88
C PHE A 108 15.75 -12.54 -18.28
N GLY A 109 16.83 -13.33 -18.41
CA GLY A 109 17.53 -13.54 -19.68
C GLY A 109 18.42 -12.36 -20.11
N LEU A 110 18.75 -11.46 -19.19
CA LEU A 110 19.64 -10.34 -19.48
C LEU A 110 21.07 -10.80 -19.70
N ARG A 111 21.76 -10.22 -20.69
CA ARG A 111 23.20 -10.48 -20.95
C ARG A 111 24.06 -9.82 -19.87
N SER A 112 25.22 -10.41 -19.57
CA SER A 112 26.13 -9.92 -18.53
C SER A 112 26.49 -8.43 -18.67
N ALA A 113 26.69 -7.94 -19.88
CA ALA A 113 26.96 -6.52 -20.15
C ALA A 113 25.76 -5.60 -19.78
N GLN A 114 24.53 -6.05 -20.06
CA GLN A 114 23.31 -5.30 -19.71
C GLN A 114 23.14 -5.22 -18.19
N ILE A 115 23.40 -6.31 -17.49
CA ILE A 115 23.33 -6.37 -16.03
C ILE A 115 24.40 -5.46 -15.42
N ALA A 116 25.66 -5.59 -15.89
CA ALA A 116 26.80 -4.80 -15.40
C ALA A 116 26.53 -3.29 -15.54
N ALA A 117 25.90 -2.86 -16.64
CA ALA A 117 25.54 -1.48 -16.85
C ALA A 117 24.44 -0.97 -15.89
N ARG A 118 23.57 -1.85 -15.38
CA ARG A 118 22.44 -1.47 -14.50
C ARG A 118 22.81 -1.51 -13.02
N VAL A 119 23.72 -2.41 -12.62
CA VAL A 119 24.06 -2.64 -11.19
C VAL A 119 24.44 -1.35 -10.46
N PRO A 120 25.29 -0.45 -11.00
CA PRO A 120 25.64 0.79 -10.28
C PRO A 120 24.44 1.67 -9.96
N GLY A 121 23.55 1.90 -10.93
CA GLY A 121 22.33 2.68 -10.72
C GLY A 121 21.34 2.02 -9.73
N LEU A 122 21.24 0.69 -9.74
CA LEU A 122 20.41 -0.06 -8.80
C LEU A 122 20.96 0.02 -7.37
N LEU A 123 22.29 -0.02 -7.23
CA LEU A 123 22.95 0.14 -5.92
C LEU A 123 22.81 1.57 -5.38
N ASP A 124 22.90 2.57 -6.26
CA ASP A 124 22.61 3.97 -5.89
C ASP A 124 21.15 4.12 -5.46
N PHE A 125 20.21 3.59 -6.24
CA PHE A 125 18.80 3.54 -5.88
C PHE A 125 18.57 2.88 -4.51
N ALA A 126 19.27 1.79 -4.18
CA ALA A 126 19.19 1.13 -2.87
C ALA A 126 19.92 1.90 -1.76
N GLY A 127 20.76 2.90 -2.08
CA GLY A 127 21.68 3.53 -1.14
C GLY A 127 22.73 2.53 -0.61
N LEU A 128 23.20 1.67 -1.50
CA LEU A 128 24.18 0.60 -1.21
C LEU A 128 25.45 0.74 -2.08
N ALA A 129 25.67 1.89 -2.69
CA ALA A 129 26.92 2.20 -3.38
C ALA A 129 28.12 2.01 -2.42
N GLY A 130 29.19 1.35 -2.89
CA GLY A 130 30.34 0.98 -2.06
C GLY A 130 30.16 -0.28 -1.20
N ARG A 131 28.99 -0.95 -1.29
CA ARG A 131 28.69 -2.20 -0.57
C ARG A 131 28.49 -3.41 -1.48
N GLU A 132 28.95 -3.33 -2.71
CA GLU A 132 28.77 -4.35 -3.75
C GLU A 132 29.19 -5.74 -3.30
N ARG A 133 30.28 -5.83 -2.54
CA ARG A 133 30.88 -7.07 -2.04
C ARG A 133 30.39 -7.49 -0.65
N SER A 134 29.55 -6.69 -0.01
CA SER A 134 29.02 -7.03 1.31
C SER A 134 28.12 -8.26 1.22
N LYS A 135 28.20 -9.14 2.22
CA LYS A 135 27.28 -10.28 2.36
C LYS A 135 25.93 -9.84 2.90
N ILE A 136 24.86 -10.53 2.51
CA ILE A 136 23.48 -10.17 2.89
C ILE A 136 23.27 -10.16 4.41
N ASN A 137 23.89 -11.09 5.14
CA ASN A 137 23.78 -11.17 6.61
C ASN A 137 24.39 -9.98 7.34
N THR A 138 25.25 -9.19 6.70
CA THR A 138 25.82 -7.97 7.28
C THR A 138 24.95 -6.73 7.10
N LEU A 139 23.84 -6.86 6.37
CA LEU A 139 22.91 -5.77 6.10
C LEU A 139 21.82 -5.68 7.19
N SER A 140 21.43 -4.45 7.53
CA SER A 140 20.23 -4.21 8.34
C SER A 140 18.95 -4.60 7.58
N GLY A 141 17.82 -4.78 8.27
CA GLY A 141 16.53 -5.08 7.65
C GLY A 141 16.14 -4.03 6.59
N GLY A 142 16.28 -2.74 6.90
CA GLY A 142 16.02 -1.66 5.93
C GLY A 142 16.95 -1.69 4.71
N MET A 143 18.21 -2.10 4.87
CA MET A 143 19.15 -2.27 3.76
C MET A 143 18.74 -3.46 2.88
N LYS A 144 18.33 -4.59 3.48
CA LYS A 144 17.84 -5.77 2.76
C LYS A 144 16.58 -5.40 1.97
N ARG A 145 15.64 -4.69 2.57
CA ARG A 145 14.42 -4.25 1.91
C ARG A 145 14.70 -3.36 0.71
N ARG A 146 15.62 -2.39 0.83
CA ARG A 146 16.03 -1.53 -0.29
C ARG A 146 16.73 -2.32 -1.40
N LEU A 147 17.53 -3.33 -1.07
CA LEU A 147 18.12 -4.23 -2.05
C LEU A 147 17.05 -5.06 -2.77
N THR A 148 16.03 -5.55 -2.05
CA THR A 148 14.91 -6.29 -2.64
C THR A 148 14.13 -5.42 -3.62
N LEU A 149 13.90 -4.15 -3.29
CA LEU A 149 13.31 -3.16 -4.21
C LEU A 149 14.18 -2.96 -5.46
N ALA A 150 15.48 -2.70 -5.28
CA ALA A 150 16.42 -2.52 -6.41
C ALA A 150 16.48 -3.77 -7.29
N ARG A 151 16.44 -4.96 -6.70
CA ARG A 151 16.43 -6.22 -7.43
C ARG A 151 15.17 -6.38 -8.30
N ALA A 152 14.01 -5.93 -7.82
CA ALA A 152 12.79 -5.93 -8.60
C ALA A 152 12.83 -5.00 -9.84
N LEU A 153 13.79 -4.08 -9.90
CA LEU A 153 13.98 -3.14 -11.02
C LEU A 153 15.03 -3.61 -12.04
N VAL A 154 15.68 -4.75 -11.82
CA VAL A 154 16.82 -5.21 -12.64
C VAL A 154 16.47 -5.41 -14.12
N ASN A 155 15.24 -5.84 -14.41
CA ASN A 155 14.72 -6.05 -15.78
C ASN A 155 14.13 -4.78 -16.40
N ASP A 156 14.23 -3.61 -15.75
CA ASP A 156 13.61 -2.35 -16.16
C ASP A 156 12.10 -2.50 -16.40
N PRO A 157 11.35 -2.86 -15.38
CA PRO A 157 9.94 -3.19 -15.51
C PRO A 157 9.09 -1.98 -15.87
N GLN A 158 7.96 -2.22 -16.58
CA GLN A 158 6.92 -1.23 -16.82
C GLN A 158 5.97 -1.09 -15.62
N LEU A 159 5.80 -2.18 -14.88
CA LEU A 159 4.94 -2.25 -13.69
C LEU A 159 5.64 -3.00 -12.57
N VAL A 160 5.53 -2.47 -11.35
CA VAL A 160 6.09 -3.10 -10.14
C VAL A 160 4.98 -3.42 -9.16
N PHE A 161 4.86 -4.69 -8.81
CA PHE A 161 4.02 -5.14 -7.70
C PHE A 161 4.81 -5.19 -6.40
N MET A 162 4.22 -4.70 -5.33
CA MET A 162 4.84 -4.66 -4.01
C MET A 162 3.84 -5.13 -2.96
N ASP A 163 4.21 -6.19 -2.25
CA ASP A 163 3.40 -6.71 -1.15
C ASP A 163 3.96 -6.17 0.17
N GLU A 164 3.24 -5.24 0.78
CA GLU A 164 3.59 -4.56 2.03
C GLU A 164 5.05 -4.04 2.05
N PRO A 165 5.42 -3.08 1.19
CA PRO A 165 6.82 -2.73 0.95
C PRO A 165 7.57 -2.18 2.15
N THR A 166 6.88 -1.64 3.16
CA THR A 166 7.52 -0.98 4.31
C THR A 166 7.24 -1.64 5.66
N THR A 167 6.54 -2.78 5.66
CA THR A 167 6.23 -3.51 6.90
C THR A 167 7.51 -3.95 7.62
N GLY A 168 7.55 -3.74 8.95
CA GLY A 168 8.68 -4.10 9.81
C GLY A 168 9.86 -3.14 9.75
N LEU A 169 9.74 -2.00 9.08
CA LEU A 169 10.78 -0.97 9.01
C LEU A 169 10.56 0.14 10.04
N ASP A 170 11.67 0.70 10.51
CA ASP A 170 11.63 1.91 11.30
C ASP A 170 11.13 3.12 10.47
N PRO A 171 10.65 4.20 11.11
CA PRO A 171 10.09 5.35 10.41
C PRO A 171 11.05 5.99 9.39
N GLN A 172 12.35 6.06 9.70
CA GLN A 172 13.34 6.65 8.81
C GLN A 172 13.53 5.81 7.53
N ALA A 173 13.67 4.50 7.69
CA ALA A 173 13.78 3.57 6.56
C ALA A 173 12.52 3.59 5.68
N ARG A 174 11.33 3.71 6.30
CA ARG A 174 10.03 3.82 5.60
C ARG A 174 9.98 5.08 4.73
N HIS A 175 10.32 6.25 5.27
CA HIS A 175 10.34 7.51 4.51
C HIS A 175 11.28 7.45 3.31
N LEU A 176 12.45 6.85 3.49
CA LEU A 176 13.42 6.69 2.40
C LEU A 176 12.87 5.80 1.27
N ILE A 177 12.15 4.72 1.61
CA ILE A 177 11.49 3.87 0.61
C ILE A 177 10.39 4.66 -0.11
N TRP A 178 9.55 5.40 0.61
CA TRP A 178 8.51 6.22 -0.02
C TRP A 178 9.07 7.24 -1.01
N GLU A 179 10.18 7.89 -0.67
CA GLU A 179 10.87 8.79 -1.60
C GLU A 179 11.29 8.06 -2.89
N ARG A 180 11.89 6.86 -2.76
CA ARG A 180 12.31 6.05 -3.90
C ARG A 180 11.13 5.61 -4.77
N LEU A 181 10.02 5.21 -4.17
CA LEU A 181 8.82 4.79 -4.89
C LEU A 181 8.18 5.96 -5.64
N ARG A 182 8.09 7.15 -5.03
CA ARG A 182 7.62 8.37 -5.72
C ARG A 182 8.49 8.70 -6.94
N ARG A 183 9.80 8.58 -6.80
CA ARG A 183 10.71 8.79 -7.93
C ARG A 183 10.40 7.84 -9.09
N LEU A 184 10.13 6.56 -8.84
CA LEU A 184 9.75 5.61 -9.88
C LEU A 184 8.46 6.01 -10.61
N THR A 185 7.46 6.49 -9.88
CA THR A 185 6.21 6.99 -10.49
C THR A 185 6.48 8.23 -11.35
N GLN A 186 7.30 9.17 -10.87
CA GLN A 186 7.72 10.35 -11.64
C GLN A 186 8.50 9.99 -12.91
N GLU A 187 9.24 8.88 -12.89
CA GLU A 187 9.93 8.32 -14.06
C GLU A 187 8.97 7.53 -15.00
N GLY A 188 7.66 7.53 -14.70
CA GLY A 188 6.61 6.90 -15.54
C GLY A 188 6.40 5.41 -15.28
N LYS A 189 6.98 4.83 -14.23
CA LYS A 189 6.69 3.45 -13.83
C LYS A 189 5.31 3.34 -13.20
N THR A 190 4.63 2.24 -13.51
CA THR A 190 3.36 1.90 -12.83
C THR A 190 3.66 1.11 -11.56
N LEU A 191 3.03 1.48 -10.46
CA LEU A 191 3.20 0.79 -9.18
C LEU A 191 1.85 0.23 -8.71
N VAL A 192 1.85 -1.00 -8.24
CA VAL A 192 0.72 -1.60 -7.51
C VAL A 192 1.24 -2.10 -6.17
N LEU A 193 0.71 -1.57 -5.08
CA LEU A 193 1.14 -1.97 -3.76
C LEU A 193 -0.03 -2.45 -2.89
N THR A 194 0.24 -3.38 -2.01
CA THR A 194 -0.65 -3.70 -0.89
C THR A 194 -0.11 -3.06 0.37
N THR A 195 -0.99 -2.61 1.23
CA THR A 195 -0.61 -2.08 2.54
C THR A 195 -1.76 -2.17 3.54
N HIS A 196 -1.44 -2.18 4.80
CA HIS A 196 -2.36 -1.94 5.89
C HIS A 196 -2.04 -0.60 6.60
N PHE A 197 -1.04 0.15 6.12
CA PHE A 197 -0.67 1.47 6.63
C PHE A 197 -1.38 2.55 5.82
N MET A 198 -2.30 3.27 6.46
CA MET A 198 -3.07 4.36 5.85
C MET A 198 -2.17 5.49 5.39
N GLU A 199 -1.17 5.86 6.20
CA GLU A 199 -0.19 6.90 5.86
C GLU A 199 0.60 6.55 4.59
N GLU A 200 0.97 5.27 4.39
CA GLU A 200 1.63 4.82 3.16
C GLU A 200 0.73 5.01 1.93
N ALA A 201 -0.53 4.55 2.04
CA ALA A 201 -1.51 4.69 0.97
C ALA A 201 -1.77 6.17 0.64
N GLU A 202 -1.94 7.01 1.65
CA GLU A 202 -2.22 8.44 1.50
C GLU A 202 -1.05 9.20 0.84
N ARG A 203 0.18 8.81 1.19
CA ARG A 203 1.39 9.46 0.66
C ARG A 203 1.81 9.01 -0.73
N LEU A 204 1.56 7.75 -1.09
CA LEU A 204 2.11 7.17 -2.31
C LEU A 204 1.10 6.99 -3.42
N CYS A 205 -0.16 6.69 -3.08
CA CYS A 205 -1.13 6.26 -4.09
C CYS A 205 -1.83 7.46 -4.75
N ASP A 206 -1.90 7.44 -6.07
CA ASP A 206 -2.77 8.33 -6.84
C ASP A 206 -4.23 7.92 -6.65
N ARG A 207 -4.48 6.59 -6.67
CA ARG A 207 -5.76 5.94 -6.36
C ARG A 207 -5.52 4.70 -5.52
N LEU A 208 -6.52 4.34 -4.75
CA LEU A 208 -6.51 3.10 -3.98
C LEU A 208 -7.89 2.48 -3.91
N ALA A 209 -7.93 1.18 -3.68
CA ALA A 209 -9.11 0.45 -3.31
C ALA A 209 -8.99 -0.03 -1.86
N ILE A 210 -10.02 0.23 -1.05
CA ILE A 210 -10.15 -0.33 0.30
C ILE A 210 -10.78 -1.71 0.17
N MET A 211 -10.07 -2.71 0.67
CA MET A 211 -10.47 -4.10 0.57
C MET A 211 -10.76 -4.68 1.96
N ASP A 212 -11.92 -5.28 2.13
CA ASP A 212 -12.29 -6.03 3.33
C ASP A 212 -13.07 -7.28 2.96
N HIS A 213 -12.87 -8.38 3.71
CA HIS A 213 -13.53 -9.68 3.48
C HIS A 213 -13.56 -10.13 2.00
N GLY A 214 -12.46 -9.94 1.29
CA GLY A 214 -12.32 -10.34 -0.11
C GLY A 214 -13.01 -9.44 -1.13
N ARG A 215 -13.55 -8.29 -0.73
CA ARG A 215 -14.29 -7.35 -1.60
C ARG A 215 -13.68 -5.95 -1.55
N ILE A 216 -13.81 -5.23 -2.65
CA ILE A 216 -13.56 -3.79 -2.65
C ILE A 216 -14.81 -3.09 -2.11
N ILE A 217 -14.63 -2.29 -1.04
CA ILE A 217 -15.71 -1.55 -0.38
C ILE A 217 -15.71 -0.06 -0.74
N ALA A 218 -14.56 0.48 -1.16
CA ALA A 218 -14.44 1.84 -1.68
C ALA A 218 -13.22 1.93 -2.61
N GLU A 219 -13.27 2.82 -3.61
CA GLU A 219 -12.16 3.08 -4.52
C GLU A 219 -12.14 4.55 -4.92
N GLY A 220 -10.97 5.19 -4.88
CA GLY A 220 -10.80 6.59 -5.24
C GLY A 220 -9.39 7.10 -4.95
N SER A 221 -9.15 8.38 -5.20
CA SER A 221 -7.94 9.02 -4.67
C SER A 221 -8.06 9.18 -3.14
N PRO A 222 -6.95 9.20 -2.39
CA PRO A 222 -6.99 9.40 -0.94
C PRO A 222 -7.87 10.60 -0.54
N ARG A 223 -7.67 11.73 -1.21
CA ARG A 223 -8.44 12.96 -0.95
C ARG A 223 -9.93 12.83 -1.26
N ALA A 224 -10.27 12.15 -2.37
CA ALA A 224 -11.67 11.94 -2.73
C ALA A 224 -12.37 11.06 -1.71
N LEU A 225 -11.74 9.97 -1.28
CA LEU A 225 -12.30 9.07 -0.26
C LEU A 225 -12.50 9.78 1.09
N ILE A 226 -11.54 10.60 1.52
CA ILE A 226 -11.69 11.39 2.75
C ILE A 226 -12.87 12.35 2.61
N ALA A 227 -12.93 13.13 1.53
CA ALA A 227 -13.96 14.13 1.32
C ALA A 227 -15.37 13.53 1.16
N GLU A 228 -15.49 12.30 0.61
CA GLU A 228 -16.77 11.61 0.41
C GLU A 228 -17.30 10.97 1.70
N HIS A 229 -16.39 10.48 2.55
CA HIS A 229 -16.80 9.63 3.67
C HIS A 229 -16.69 10.30 5.03
N ILE A 230 -15.85 11.32 5.21
CA ILE A 230 -15.53 11.87 6.54
C ILE A 230 -15.68 13.39 6.56
N GLU A 231 -16.12 13.92 7.66
CA GLU A 231 -16.13 15.33 7.98
C GLU A 231 -14.68 15.88 7.99
N PRO A 232 -14.41 17.12 7.51
CA PRO A 232 -13.04 17.59 7.26
C PRO A 232 -12.17 17.73 8.51
N HIS A 233 -12.77 17.89 9.69
CA HIS A 233 -12.04 18.10 10.94
C HIS A 233 -12.35 17.03 11.97
N VAL A 234 -11.33 16.55 12.65
CA VAL A 234 -11.41 15.61 13.78
C VAL A 234 -10.80 16.28 15.00
N VAL A 235 -11.56 16.29 16.09
CA VAL A 235 -11.07 16.73 17.41
C VAL A 235 -11.08 15.54 18.33
N GLU A 236 -9.90 15.12 18.74
CA GLU A 236 -9.67 14.03 19.70
C GLU A 236 -9.65 14.62 21.10
N VAL A 237 -10.51 14.14 21.98
CA VAL A 237 -10.66 14.67 23.34
C VAL A 237 -10.44 13.55 24.33
N HIS A 238 -9.61 13.79 25.33
CA HIS A 238 -9.31 12.86 26.42
C HIS A 238 -9.09 13.61 27.74
N GLY A 239 -9.13 12.89 28.83
CA GLY A 239 -8.87 13.42 30.18
C GLY A 239 -9.99 13.12 31.16
N PRO A 240 -9.82 13.50 32.44
CA PRO A 240 -10.84 13.24 33.49
C PRO A 240 -12.19 13.89 33.14
N GLY A 241 -13.27 13.13 33.25
CA GLY A 241 -14.61 13.67 32.99
C GLY A 241 -15.09 13.66 31.53
N PHE A 242 -14.30 13.11 30.61
CA PHE A 242 -14.69 13.04 29.18
C PHE A 242 -16.02 12.30 28.97
N GLU A 243 -16.36 11.33 29.83
CA GLU A 243 -17.63 10.58 29.74
C GLU A 243 -18.83 11.48 29.96
N ALA A 244 -18.78 12.36 30.97
CA ALA A 244 -19.84 13.33 31.21
C ALA A 244 -19.92 14.40 30.10
N TRP A 245 -18.77 14.73 29.47
CA TRP A 245 -18.70 15.69 28.38
C TRP A 245 -19.21 15.11 27.06
N MET A 246 -19.25 13.79 26.88
CA MET A 246 -19.74 13.14 25.64
C MET A 246 -21.15 13.57 25.22
N ASP A 247 -22.05 13.82 26.16
CA ASP A 247 -23.41 14.26 25.82
C ASP A 247 -23.40 15.69 25.25
N VAL A 248 -22.50 16.53 25.74
CA VAL A 248 -22.26 17.86 25.15
C VAL A 248 -21.66 17.71 23.76
N ALA A 249 -20.66 16.84 23.57
CA ALA A 249 -20.06 16.57 22.25
C ALA A 249 -21.12 16.13 21.23
N ARG A 250 -22.00 15.21 21.59
CA ARG A 250 -23.11 14.73 20.73
C ARG A 250 -24.09 15.83 20.32
N SER A 251 -24.23 16.88 21.10
CA SER A 251 -25.07 18.03 20.77
C SER A 251 -24.40 19.02 19.82
N LEU A 252 -23.05 19.01 19.78
CA LEU A 252 -22.24 19.96 19.00
C LEU A 252 -21.69 19.35 17.69
N CYS A 253 -21.61 18.01 17.60
CA CYS A 253 -20.95 17.32 16.51
C CYS A 253 -21.93 16.40 15.77
N PRO A 254 -21.89 16.38 14.43
CA PRO A 254 -22.67 15.45 13.61
C PRO A 254 -22.37 13.98 13.92
N ARG A 255 -21.11 13.69 14.27
CA ARG A 255 -20.63 12.35 14.60
C ARG A 255 -19.65 12.38 15.75
N VAL A 256 -19.86 11.49 16.72
CA VAL A 256 -19.01 11.29 17.90
C VAL A 256 -18.76 9.80 18.06
N GLU A 257 -17.51 9.42 18.12
CA GLU A 257 -17.06 8.04 18.34
C GLU A 257 -16.18 7.97 19.59
N ARG A 258 -16.14 6.79 20.23
CA ARG A 258 -15.28 6.55 21.38
C ARG A 258 -14.36 5.38 21.10
N ALA A 259 -13.07 5.57 21.35
CA ALA A 259 -12.10 4.50 21.39
C ALA A 259 -11.30 4.58 22.69
N GLY A 260 -11.53 3.62 23.60
CA GLY A 260 -10.90 3.59 24.92
C GLY A 260 -11.28 4.80 25.77
N ASP A 261 -10.28 5.62 26.10
CA ASP A 261 -10.37 6.85 26.89
C ASP A 261 -10.39 8.14 26.05
N THR A 262 -10.53 8.01 24.74
CA THR A 262 -10.54 9.12 23.79
C THR A 262 -11.89 9.21 23.07
N VAL A 263 -12.41 10.43 22.94
CA VAL A 263 -13.60 10.77 22.17
C VAL A 263 -13.16 11.46 20.87
N PHE A 264 -13.62 10.94 19.75
CA PHE A 264 -13.39 11.51 18.42
C PHE A 264 -14.62 12.26 17.98
N CYS A 265 -14.49 13.56 17.81
CA CYS A 265 -15.53 14.47 17.37
C CYS A 265 -15.27 14.85 15.91
N TYR A 266 -16.16 14.47 15.00
CA TYR A 266 -16.09 14.76 13.58
C TYR A 266 -17.01 15.95 13.27
N VAL A 267 -16.45 17.00 12.68
CA VAL A 267 -17.15 18.27 12.47
C VAL A 267 -16.76 18.94 11.16
N ASP A 268 -17.69 19.68 10.58
CA ASP A 268 -17.42 20.55 9.42
C ASP A 268 -16.72 21.84 9.88
N GLU A 269 -17.11 22.38 11.05
CA GLU A 269 -16.53 23.57 11.63
C GLU A 269 -16.13 23.35 13.10
N THR A 270 -14.90 23.70 13.43
CA THR A 270 -14.36 23.46 14.79
C THR A 270 -14.72 24.54 15.82
N GLY A 271 -15.17 25.72 15.37
CA GLY A 271 -15.36 26.90 16.22
C GLY A 271 -16.23 26.65 17.46
N PRO A 272 -17.47 26.16 17.32
CA PRO A 272 -18.34 25.89 18.48
C PRO A 272 -17.78 24.86 19.46
N LEU A 273 -17.20 23.78 18.93
CA LEU A 273 -16.61 22.70 19.72
C LEU A 273 -15.40 23.19 20.52
N LEU A 274 -14.45 23.89 19.88
CA LEU A 274 -13.26 24.41 20.54
C LEU A 274 -13.61 25.52 21.55
N ALA A 275 -14.64 26.32 21.31
CA ALA A 275 -15.14 27.30 22.27
C ALA A 275 -15.67 26.63 23.53
N ASN A 276 -16.41 25.54 23.41
CA ASN A 276 -16.89 24.75 24.53
C ASN A 276 -15.74 24.12 25.32
N LEU A 277 -14.77 23.47 24.66
CA LEU A 277 -13.60 22.83 25.29
C LEU A 277 -12.75 23.78 26.11
N LYS A 278 -12.66 25.07 25.76
CA LYS A 278 -11.96 26.09 26.56
C LYS A 278 -12.51 26.23 28.00
N GLY A 279 -13.78 25.86 28.23
CA GLY A 279 -14.40 25.84 29.56
C GLY A 279 -14.02 24.61 30.40
N HIS A 280 -13.45 23.58 29.81
CA HIS A 280 -13.14 22.30 30.41
C HIS A 280 -11.64 22.09 30.55
N ARG A 281 -11.02 22.69 31.58
CA ARG A 281 -9.56 22.66 31.79
C ARG A 281 -9.00 21.28 32.10
N GLU A 282 -9.84 20.36 32.56
CA GLU A 282 -9.54 18.97 32.83
C GLU A 282 -9.43 18.10 31.56
N LEU A 283 -9.98 18.57 30.43
CA LEU A 283 -9.92 17.90 29.14
C LEU A 283 -8.75 18.44 28.30
N SER A 284 -8.05 17.52 27.68
CA SER A 284 -7.05 17.80 26.66
C SER A 284 -7.61 17.46 25.29
N TYR A 285 -7.25 18.21 24.28
CA TYR A 285 -7.71 17.92 22.92
C TYR A 285 -6.63 18.15 21.86
N LEU A 286 -6.73 17.36 20.78
CA LEU A 286 -5.94 17.51 19.57
C LEU A 286 -6.89 17.76 18.37
N HIS A 287 -6.71 18.88 17.68
CA HIS A 287 -7.41 19.14 16.43
C HIS A 287 -6.52 18.74 15.25
N ARG A 288 -7.04 17.91 14.35
CA ARG A 288 -6.40 17.51 13.09
C ARG A 288 -7.40 17.48 11.94
N GLN A 289 -6.89 17.40 10.73
CA GLN A 289 -7.71 17.08 9.56
C GLN A 289 -8.05 15.58 9.55
N ALA A 290 -9.15 15.24 8.87
CA ALA A 290 -9.51 13.86 8.62
C ALA A 290 -8.46 13.18 7.72
N SER A 291 -8.30 11.87 7.89
CA SER A 291 -7.33 11.04 7.19
C SER A 291 -7.95 9.77 6.63
N LEU A 292 -7.21 8.99 5.85
CA LEU A 292 -7.65 7.67 5.40
C LEU A 292 -7.91 6.70 6.57
N GLU A 293 -7.31 6.92 7.72
CA GLU A 293 -7.55 6.13 8.93
C GLU A 293 -9.01 6.26 9.37
N ASP A 294 -9.53 7.49 9.39
CA ASP A 294 -10.93 7.75 9.74
C ASP A 294 -11.91 7.13 8.72
N VAL A 295 -11.56 7.18 7.42
CA VAL A 295 -12.33 6.50 6.37
C VAL A 295 -12.36 5.00 6.60
N PHE A 296 -11.20 4.42 6.87
CA PHE A 296 -11.06 2.99 7.07
C PHE A 296 -11.88 2.49 8.27
N LEU A 297 -11.78 3.18 9.41
CA LEU A 297 -12.56 2.87 10.61
C LEU A 297 -14.06 2.93 10.34
N LYS A 298 -14.52 4.01 9.68
CA LYS A 298 -15.94 4.18 9.34
C LYS A 298 -16.47 3.07 8.44
N LEU A 299 -15.71 2.69 7.40
CA LEU A 299 -16.17 1.72 6.39
C LEU A 299 -16.08 0.27 6.87
N THR A 300 -15.11 -0.05 7.71
CA THR A 300 -14.89 -1.43 8.19
C THR A 300 -15.55 -1.71 9.53
N GLY A 301 -15.87 -0.68 10.30
CA GLY A 301 -16.41 -0.79 11.66
C GLY A 301 -15.42 -1.41 12.66
N ARG A 302 -14.12 -1.43 12.32
CA ARG A 302 -13.05 -2.01 13.14
C ARG A 302 -12.25 -0.94 13.85
N ASP A 303 -11.90 -1.19 15.10
CA ASP A 303 -10.81 -0.47 15.75
C ASP A 303 -9.47 -0.91 15.15
N LEU A 304 -8.54 0.04 14.96
CA LEU A 304 -7.19 -0.21 14.42
C LEU A 304 -6.30 -1.09 15.33
N ARG A 305 -6.84 -1.62 16.39
CA ARG A 305 -6.11 -2.39 17.40
C ARG A 305 -6.31 -3.91 17.33
N ASP A 306 -7.01 -4.41 16.30
CA ASP A 306 -7.20 -5.85 16.05
C ASP A 306 -6.25 -6.40 14.96
#